data_8f26518625d7c3e690e31034a419e1fc
#
_entry.id   8f26518625d7c3e690e31034a419e1fc
#
_cell.length_a   1.000
_cell.length_b   1.000
_cell.length_c   1.000
_cell.angle_alpha   90.00
_cell.angle_beta   90.00
_cell.angle_gamma   90.00
#
_symmetry.space_group_name_H-M   'P 1'
#
loop_
_entity.id
_entity.type
_entity.pdbx_description
1 polymer ?
#
loop_
_entity_poly.entity_id
_entity_poly.type
_entity_poly.pdbx_seq_one_letter_code
_entity_poly.pdbx_strand_id
1 'polypeptide(L)'
;AVLAREFPSLEVEVLSAPQADALRLLHEGGVDLALVFERAHLDEREAFQGLGSEMLVAVLSPSHELAVQARGQLRLEDLIDVRQIVVASRDGTHIDPRFVIARQIWRTDSQLAALGLVQSGLGWTYLPRALVHPLVAAGSLVEIAFDNVSNQLRLWVDMVWSRERPLGLGAQRYIALMRQVRPNPAGD
;
A
#
# COMPACT_ATOMS: atom_id res chain seq x y z
N ALA A 1 0.39 7.89 -20.61
CA ALA A 1 0.11 8.46 -21.91
C ALA A 1 1.27 9.33 -22.45
N VAL A 2 1.82 10.31 -21.69
CA VAL A 2 2.90 11.20 -22.16
C VAL A 2 4.18 10.42 -22.50
N LEU A 3 4.66 9.58 -21.57
CA LEU A 3 5.87 8.79 -21.75
C LEU A 3 5.80 7.89 -23.00
N ALA A 4 4.68 7.19 -23.21
CA ALA A 4 4.49 6.33 -24.37
C ALA A 4 4.46 7.07 -25.72
N ARG A 5 4.11 8.35 -25.72
CA ARG A 5 4.18 9.19 -26.93
C ARG A 5 5.59 9.69 -27.20
N GLU A 6 6.33 10.03 -26.15
CA GLU A 6 7.71 10.52 -26.28
C GLU A 6 8.72 9.40 -26.58
N PHE A 7 8.43 8.19 -26.12
CA PHE A 7 9.28 7.01 -26.29
C PHE A 7 8.45 5.81 -26.80
N PRO A 8 8.09 5.77 -28.09
CA PRO A 8 7.21 4.74 -28.64
C PRO A 8 7.76 3.30 -28.55
N SER A 9 9.08 3.16 -28.49
CA SER A 9 9.77 1.86 -28.38
C SER A 9 10.20 1.51 -26.96
N LEU A 10 9.77 2.30 -25.94
CA LEU A 10 10.09 2.00 -24.55
C LEU A 10 9.23 0.84 -24.06
N GLU A 11 9.88 -0.21 -23.64
CA GLU A 11 9.25 -1.29 -22.89
C GLU A 11 9.21 -0.93 -21.40
N VAL A 12 8.06 -1.10 -20.78
CA VAL A 12 7.83 -0.82 -19.35
C VAL A 12 7.28 -2.06 -18.68
N GLU A 13 8.01 -2.55 -17.68
CA GLU A 13 7.53 -3.60 -16.78
C GLU A 13 7.08 -2.98 -15.46
N VAL A 14 5.93 -3.40 -14.96
CA VAL A 14 5.40 -2.96 -13.66
C VAL A 14 5.25 -4.18 -12.76
N LEU A 15 6.04 -4.21 -11.69
CA LEU A 15 6.01 -5.28 -10.70
C LEU A 15 5.26 -4.80 -9.45
N SER A 16 4.35 -5.62 -8.95
CA SER A 16 3.72 -5.40 -7.64
C SER A 16 4.39 -6.30 -6.61
N ALA A 17 4.94 -5.68 -5.59
CA ALA A 17 5.66 -6.39 -4.52
C ALA A 17 5.49 -5.65 -3.18
N PRO A 18 5.60 -6.35 -2.04
CA PRO A 18 5.75 -5.71 -0.75
C PRO A 18 6.97 -4.78 -0.73
N GLN A 19 6.91 -3.73 0.09
CA GLN A 19 7.91 -2.66 0.10
C GLN A 19 9.36 -3.16 0.25
N ALA A 20 9.62 -4.12 1.14
CA ALA A 20 10.95 -4.68 1.34
C ALA A 20 11.47 -5.40 0.09
N ASP A 21 10.59 -6.15 -0.61
CA ASP A 21 10.94 -6.81 -1.86
C ASP A 21 11.17 -5.82 -3.00
N ALA A 22 10.36 -4.75 -3.09
CA ALA A 22 10.54 -3.68 -4.07
C ALA A 22 11.89 -2.97 -3.89
N LEU A 23 12.29 -2.66 -2.65
CA LEU A 23 13.59 -2.07 -2.35
C LEU A 23 14.75 -3.02 -2.63
N ARG A 24 14.61 -4.31 -2.31
CA ARG A 24 15.60 -5.33 -2.65
C ARG A 24 15.80 -5.41 -4.17
N LEU A 25 14.72 -5.48 -4.95
CA LEU A 25 14.79 -5.45 -6.42
C LEU A 25 15.47 -4.18 -6.93
N LEU A 26 15.22 -3.03 -6.30
CA LEU A 26 15.88 -1.79 -6.65
C LEU A 26 17.40 -1.88 -6.40
N HIS A 27 17.82 -2.37 -5.24
CA HIS A 27 19.24 -2.49 -4.89
C HIS A 27 19.97 -3.50 -5.78
N GLU A 28 19.33 -4.60 -6.13
CA GLU A 28 19.88 -5.64 -7.01
C GLU A 28 19.87 -5.24 -8.49
N GLY A 29 19.20 -4.14 -8.86
CA GLY A 29 19.09 -3.67 -10.24
C GLY A 29 18.03 -4.38 -11.07
N GLY A 30 17.11 -5.07 -10.42
CA GLY A 30 15.97 -5.70 -11.07
C GLY A 30 14.88 -4.69 -11.46
N VAL A 31 14.89 -3.49 -10.88
CA VAL A 31 14.02 -2.37 -11.28
C VAL A 31 14.80 -1.06 -11.25
N ASP A 32 14.40 -0.09 -12.07
CA ASP A 32 14.99 1.24 -12.12
C ASP A 32 14.40 2.18 -11.06
N LEU A 33 13.11 2.02 -10.77
CA LEU A 33 12.33 2.86 -9.87
C LEU A 33 11.48 2.00 -8.96
N ALA A 34 11.33 2.41 -7.69
CA ALA A 34 10.39 1.80 -6.76
C ALA A 34 9.46 2.87 -6.16
N LEU A 35 8.19 2.53 -6.00
CA LEU A 35 7.24 3.32 -5.22
C LEU A 35 7.10 2.67 -3.86
N VAL A 36 7.37 3.43 -2.81
CA VAL A 36 7.41 2.92 -1.44
C VAL A 36 6.73 3.89 -0.48
N PHE A 37 6.22 3.38 0.62
CA PHE A 37 5.79 4.23 1.71
C PHE A 37 6.98 4.79 2.49
N GLU A 38 6.75 5.86 3.20
CA GLU A 38 7.73 6.51 4.07
C GLU A 38 8.44 5.50 4.99
N ARG A 39 9.71 5.74 5.21
CA ARG A 39 10.58 4.90 6.04
C ARG A 39 11.24 5.73 7.13
N ALA A 40 11.54 5.09 8.25
CA ALA A 40 12.26 5.74 9.35
C ALA A 40 13.70 6.14 8.96
N HIS A 41 14.30 5.37 8.06
CA HIS A 41 15.66 5.60 7.59
C HIS A 41 15.73 5.51 6.08
N LEU A 42 16.48 6.42 5.47
CA LEU A 42 16.81 6.42 4.04
C LEU A 42 18.17 5.75 3.87
N ASP A 43 18.33 4.97 2.80
CA ASP A 43 19.60 4.40 2.42
C ASP A 43 20.40 5.46 1.63
N GLU A 44 21.67 5.66 1.96
CA GLU A 44 22.53 6.66 1.30
C GLU A 44 22.74 6.38 -0.20
N ARG A 45 22.56 5.11 -0.61
CA ARG A 45 22.64 4.68 -2.01
C ARG A 45 21.40 5.06 -2.81
N GLU A 46 20.37 5.60 -2.17
CA GLU A 46 19.10 5.95 -2.79
C GLU A 46 18.95 7.45 -2.98
N ALA A 47 18.31 7.82 -4.05
CA ALA A 47 17.69 9.12 -4.23
C ALA A 47 16.18 8.95 -4.22
N PHE A 48 15.45 9.95 -3.79
CA PHE A 48 14.00 9.87 -3.71
C PHE A 48 13.31 11.17 -4.09
N GLN A 49 12.04 11.05 -4.38
CA GLN A 49 11.13 12.16 -4.63
C GLN A 49 9.77 11.83 -4.00
N GLY A 50 9.28 12.72 -3.13
CA GLY A 50 7.92 12.63 -2.62
C GLY A 50 6.88 12.77 -3.71
N LEU A 51 5.89 11.86 -3.73
CA LEU A 51 4.78 11.87 -4.68
C LEU A 51 3.46 12.34 -4.05
N GLY A 52 3.37 12.36 -2.74
CA GLY A 52 2.15 12.69 -2.00
C GLY A 52 1.90 11.70 -0.88
N SER A 53 0.65 11.43 -0.58
CA SER A 53 0.28 10.47 0.46
C SER A 53 -0.81 9.52 -0.03
N GLU A 54 -0.78 8.30 0.50
CA GLU A 54 -1.83 7.29 0.35
C GLU A 54 -2.56 7.15 1.69
N MET A 55 -3.86 6.93 1.62
CA MET A 55 -4.69 6.68 2.78
C MET A 55 -4.99 5.18 2.87
N LEU A 56 -4.53 4.54 3.94
CA LEU A 56 -4.93 3.19 4.25
C LEU A 56 -6.11 3.20 5.23
N VAL A 57 -7.04 2.28 5.03
CA VAL A 57 -8.21 2.08 5.89
C VAL A 57 -8.36 0.61 6.25
N ALA A 58 -8.79 0.35 7.48
CA ALA A 58 -9.14 -0.99 7.92
C ALA A 58 -10.50 -1.37 7.35
N VAL A 59 -10.55 -2.54 6.72
CA VAL A 59 -11.76 -3.07 6.08
C VAL A 59 -12.01 -4.51 6.47
N LEU A 60 -13.28 -4.91 6.41
CA LEU A 60 -13.72 -6.29 6.59
C LEU A 60 -14.93 -6.60 5.69
N SER A 61 -15.31 -7.87 5.63
CA SER A 61 -16.52 -8.29 4.92
C SER A 61 -17.78 -7.84 5.67
N PRO A 62 -18.85 -7.42 4.97
CA PRO A 62 -20.14 -7.15 5.60
C PRO A 62 -20.75 -8.39 6.29
N SER A 63 -20.35 -9.60 5.89
CA SER A 63 -20.75 -10.86 6.53
C SER A 63 -19.91 -11.26 7.74
N HIS A 64 -18.84 -10.54 8.04
CA HIS A 64 -18.00 -10.81 9.20
C HIS A 64 -18.76 -10.53 10.50
N GLU A 65 -18.59 -11.37 11.53
CA GLU A 65 -19.31 -11.26 12.80
C GLU A 65 -19.22 -9.85 13.41
N LEU A 66 -18.05 -9.23 13.37
CA LEU A 66 -17.87 -7.87 13.87
C LEU A 66 -18.69 -6.83 13.12
N ALA A 67 -18.85 -6.96 11.80
CA ALA A 67 -19.69 -6.04 11.03
C ALA A 67 -21.15 -6.18 11.42
N VAL A 68 -21.59 -7.41 11.70
CA VAL A 68 -22.98 -7.72 12.06
C VAL A 68 -23.29 -7.29 13.50
N GLN A 69 -22.36 -7.54 14.45
CA GLN A 69 -22.57 -7.31 15.89
C GLN A 69 -22.38 -5.86 16.30
N ALA A 70 -21.38 -5.19 15.74
CA ALA A 70 -20.91 -3.91 16.24
C ALA A 70 -21.81 -2.71 15.91
N ARG A 71 -22.74 -2.84 14.95
CA ARG A 71 -23.61 -1.73 14.49
C ARG A 71 -22.90 -0.38 14.37
N GLY A 72 -21.60 -0.39 14.02
CA GLY A 72 -20.78 0.80 13.87
C GLY A 72 -20.05 1.30 15.12
N GLN A 73 -19.98 0.53 16.19
CA GLN A 73 -19.29 0.91 17.43
C GLN A 73 -18.19 -0.10 17.76
N LEU A 74 -17.08 -0.04 17.02
CA LEU A 74 -15.87 -0.83 17.27
C LEU A 74 -14.78 0.03 17.88
N ARG A 75 -14.01 -0.56 18.77
CA ARG A 75 -12.75 0.00 19.24
C ARG A 75 -11.61 -0.73 18.55
N LEU A 76 -10.47 -0.07 18.40
CA LEU A 76 -9.30 -0.71 17.79
C LEU A 76 -8.89 -1.99 18.54
N GLU A 77 -9.06 -2.00 19.86
CA GLU A 77 -8.74 -3.12 20.73
C GLU A 77 -9.59 -4.37 20.42
N ASP A 78 -10.80 -4.20 19.88
CA ASP A 78 -11.70 -5.31 19.51
C ASP A 78 -11.13 -6.13 18.35
N LEU A 79 -10.19 -5.54 17.57
CA LEU A 79 -9.52 -6.21 16.46
C LEU A 79 -8.31 -7.07 16.90
N ILE A 80 -7.84 -6.96 18.14
CA ILE A 80 -6.63 -7.66 18.62
C ILE A 80 -6.79 -9.17 18.52
N ASP A 81 -7.95 -9.70 18.83
CA ASP A 81 -8.24 -11.14 18.83
C ASP A 81 -8.92 -11.59 17.52
N VAL A 82 -9.10 -10.70 16.57
CA VAL A 82 -9.66 -10.99 15.24
C VAL A 82 -8.54 -11.14 14.24
N ARG A 83 -8.59 -12.21 13.44
CA ARG A 83 -7.55 -12.47 12.42
C ARG A 83 -7.32 -11.28 11.51
N GLN A 84 -6.07 -10.87 11.42
CA GLN A 84 -5.60 -9.85 10.49
C GLN A 84 -4.92 -10.48 9.29
N ILE A 85 -5.26 -10.03 8.10
CA ILE A 85 -4.54 -10.34 6.86
C ILE A 85 -3.51 -9.24 6.64
N VAL A 86 -2.23 -9.59 6.58
CA VAL A 86 -1.13 -8.63 6.45
C VAL A 86 -0.41 -8.84 5.13
N VAL A 87 -0.24 -7.76 4.37
CA VAL A 87 0.63 -7.78 3.18
C VAL A 87 2.08 -7.64 3.65
N ALA A 88 2.87 -8.66 3.41
CA ALA A 88 4.23 -8.77 3.91
C ALA A 88 5.17 -9.37 2.86
N SER A 89 6.46 -9.11 3.00
CA SER A 89 7.52 -9.71 2.19
C SER A 89 7.49 -11.24 2.27
N ARG A 90 7.91 -11.90 1.19
CA ARG A 90 7.92 -13.37 1.08
C ARG A 90 8.87 -14.05 2.06
N ASP A 91 9.94 -13.39 2.43
CA ASP A 91 10.89 -13.90 3.43
C ASP A 91 10.35 -13.82 4.87
N GLY A 92 9.21 -13.16 5.06
CA GLY A 92 8.53 -13.02 6.35
C GLY A 92 9.28 -12.19 7.40
N THR A 93 10.44 -11.64 7.06
CA THR A 93 11.32 -10.94 8.02
C THR A 93 10.93 -9.47 8.21
N HIS A 94 10.22 -8.89 7.23
CA HIS A 94 9.91 -7.46 7.22
C HIS A 94 8.40 -7.23 7.17
N ILE A 95 7.79 -7.21 8.33
CA ILE A 95 6.43 -6.68 8.52
C ILE A 95 6.60 -5.34 9.26
N ASP A 96 6.05 -4.29 8.69
CA ASP A 96 6.02 -3.00 9.38
C ASP A 96 5.11 -3.12 10.61
N PRO A 97 5.65 -2.96 11.83
CA PRO A 97 4.88 -3.14 13.06
C PRO A 97 3.73 -2.14 13.21
N ARG A 98 3.76 -1.03 12.49
CA ARG A 98 2.66 -0.05 12.49
C ARG A 98 1.35 -0.63 11.98
N PHE A 99 1.43 -1.66 11.14
CA PHE A 99 0.26 -2.29 10.53
C PHE A 99 -0.17 -3.58 11.21
N VAL A 100 0.53 -4.02 12.25
CA VAL A 100 0.23 -5.27 12.94
C VAL A 100 -0.42 -4.96 14.28
N ILE A 101 -1.70 -5.28 14.40
CA ILE A 101 -2.49 -5.05 15.61
C ILE A 101 -2.93 -6.39 16.21
N ALA A 102 -3.34 -7.34 15.36
CA ALA A 102 -3.91 -8.60 15.82
C ALA A 102 -2.84 -9.60 16.26
N ARG A 103 -3.22 -10.46 17.21
CA ARG A 103 -2.40 -11.60 17.66
C ARG A 103 -2.36 -12.73 16.64
N GLN A 104 -3.45 -12.90 15.85
CA GLN A 104 -3.54 -13.89 14.79
C GLN A 104 -3.35 -13.22 13.44
N ILE A 105 -2.31 -13.63 12.72
CA ILE A 105 -1.93 -13.02 11.45
C ILE A 105 -1.91 -14.08 10.35
N TRP A 106 -2.58 -13.81 9.24
CA TRP A 106 -2.32 -14.45 7.96
C TRP A 106 -1.52 -13.51 7.08
N ARG A 107 -0.59 -14.05 6.30
CA ARG A 107 0.32 -13.26 5.45
C ARG A 107 0.09 -13.54 3.99
N THR A 108 0.21 -12.51 3.19
CA THR A 108 0.25 -12.60 1.72
C THR A 108 1.22 -11.55 1.19
N ASP A 109 1.75 -11.76 -0.01
CA ASP A 109 2.58 -10.79 -0.72
C ASP A 109 1.78 -9.92 -1.70
N SER A 110 0.45 -10.09 -1.74
CA SER A 110 -0.43 -9.43 -2.70
C SER A 110 -1.60 -8.74 -2.02
N GLN A 111 -1.81 -7.47 -2.33
CA GLN A 111 -2.99 -6.72 -1.89
C GLN A 111 -4.29 -7.31 -2.45
N LEU A 112 -4.27 -7.86 -3.67
CA LEU A 112 -5.44 -8.51 -4.26
C LEU A 112 -5.79 -9.81 -3.54
N ALA A 113 -4.79 -10.59 -3.12
CA ALA A 113 -5.03 -11.78 -2.32
C ALA A 113 -5.57 -11.41 -0.93
N ALA A 114 -5.01 -10.38 -0.28
CA ALA A 114 -5.54 -9.86 0.98
C ALA A 114 -7.01 -9.43 0.84
N LEU A 115 -7.33 -8.71 -0.22
CA LEU A 115 -8.69 -8.29 -0.54
C LEU A 115 -9.63 -9.50 -0.68
N GLY A 116 -9.26 -10.51 -1.46
CA GLY A 116 -10.06 -11.73 -1.65
C GLY A 116 -10.31 -12.48 -0.34
N LEU A 117 -9.31 -12.60 0.53
CA LEU A 117 -9.42 -13.24 1.84
C LEU A 117 -10.39 -12.47 2.74
N VAL A 118 -10.32 -11.14 2.74
CA VAL A 118 -11.22 -10.29 3.54
C VAL A 118 -12.65 -10.35 3.01
N GLN A 119 -12.85 -10.28 1.69
CA GLN A 119 -14.18 -10.42 1.09
C GLN A 119 -14.83 -11.77 1.42
N SER A 120 -14.00 -12.82 1.58
CA SER A 120 -14.45 -14.14 2.01
C SER A 120 -14.77 -14.25 3.51
N GLY A 121 -14.67 -13.14 4.27
CA GLY A 121 -14.99 -13.11 5.70
C GLY A 121 -13.90 -13.72 6.60
N LEU A 122 -12.68 -13.94 6.09
CA LEU A 122 -11.61 -14.64 6.84
C LEU A 122 -10.86 -13.74 7.84
N GLY A 123 -11.18 -12.47 7.89
CA GLY A 123 -10.57 -11.50 8.80
C GLY A 123 -10.68 -10.07 8.27
N TRP A 124 -9.80 -9.20 8.75
CA TRP A 124 -9.72 -7.80 8.36
C TRP A 124 -8.31 -7.42 7.88
N THR A 125 -8.17 -6.30 7.19
CA THR A 125 -6.87 -5.81 6.71
C THR A 125 -6.86 -4.30 6.54
N TYR A 126 -5.66 -3.69 6.50
CA TYR A 126 -5.46 -2.35 5.97
C TYR A 126 -5.22 -2.42 4.46
N LEU A 127 -5.98 -1.64 3.69
CA LEU A 127 -5.79 -1.49 2.24
C LEU A 127 -5.89 -0.02 1.83
N PRO A 128 -5.28 0.36 0.69
CA PRO A 128 -5.46 1.69 0.12
C PRO A 128 -6.94 2.04 -0.07
N ARG A 129 -7.34 3.21 0.44
CA ARG A 129 -8.74 3.66 0.34
C ARG A 129 -9.20 3.76 -1.12
N ALA A 130 -8.31 4.19 -2.01
CA ALA A 130 -8.58 4.25 -3.44
C ALA A 130 -8.95 2.88 -4.03
N LEU A 131 -8.35 1.79 -3.53
CA LEU A 131 -8.65 0.42 -3.95
C LEU A 131 -10.00 -0.06 -3.41
N VAL A 132 -10.32 0.23 -2.16
CA VAL A 132 -11.50 -0.34 -1.49
C VAL A 132 -12.75 0.51 -1.61
N HIS A 133 -12.63 1.81 -1.86
CA HIS A 133 -13.77 2.72 -1.94
C HIS A 133 -14.89 2.26 -2.91
N PRO A 134 -14.61 1.80 -4.14
CA PRO A 134 -15.64 1.27 -5.03
C PRO A 134 -16.33 0.02 -4.46
N LEU A 135 -15.62 -0.81 -3.71
CA LEU A 135 -16.12 -2.04 -3.12
C LEU A 135 -16.98 -1.76 -1.88
N VAL A 136 -16.62 -0.75 -1.11
CA VAL A 136 -17.43 -0.24 0.01
C VAL A 136 -18.72 0.37 -0.55
N ALA A 137 -18.66 1.19 -1.60
CA ALA A 137 -19.83 1.76 -2.24
C ALA A 137 -20.75 0.68 -2.82
N ALA A 138 -20.21 -0.44 -3.30
CA ALA A 138 -20.97 -1.59 -3.80
C ALA A 138 -21.47 -2.53 -2.67
N GLY A 139 -21.15 -2.27 -1.40
CA GLY A 139 -21.55 -3.08 -0.26
C GLY A 139 -20.83 -4.43 -0.15
N SER A 140 -19.73 -4.64 -0.89
CA SER A 140 -18.92 -5.87 -0.83
C SER A 140 -17.80 -5.82 0.22
N LEU A 141 -17.55 -4.65 0.77
CA LEU A 141 -16.69 -4.41 1.93
C LEU A 141 -17.32 -3.39 2.87
N VAL A 142 -16.87 -3.39 4.11
CA VAL A 142 -17.20 -2.36 5.11
C VAL A 142 -15.88 -1.72 5.57
N GLU A 143 -15.80 -0.40 5.50
CA GLU A 143 -14.76 0.38 6.16
C GLU A 143 -15.09 0.44 7.65
N ILE A 144 -14.16 0.01 8.51
CA ILE A 144 -14.42 -0.09 9.94
C ILE A 144 -14.50 1.32 10.54
N ALA A 145 -15.60 1.63 11.21
CA ALA A 145 -15.72 2.85 12.00
C ALA A 145 -15.30 2.56 13.45
N PHE A 146 -14.24 3.25 13.92
CA PHE A 146 -13.80 3.14 15.31
C PHE A 146 -14.32 4.31 16.15
N ASP A 147 -14.68 4.03 17.41
CA ASP A 147 -15.13 5.05 18.35
C ASP A 147 -13.96 5.82 18.97
N ASN A 148 -12.80 5.19 19.09
CA ASN A 148 -11.69 5.71 19.88
C ASN A 148 -10.50 6.20 19.06
N VAL A 149 -10.44 5.86 17.78
CA VAL A 149 -9.36 6.28 16.86
C VAL A 149 -9.90 6.54 15.46
N SER A 150 -9.14 7.29 14.67
CA SER A 150 -9.45 7.42 13.25
C SER A 150 -9.09 6.14 12.49
N ASN A 151 -9.97 5.68 11.60
CA ASN A 151 -9.66 4.62 10.64
C ASN A 151 -8.93 5.15 9.41
N GLN A 152 -8.07 6.14 9.57
CA GLN A 152 -7.32 6.74 8.48
C GLN A 152 -5.84 6.75 8.82
N LEU A 153 -5.10 5.85 8.19
CA LEU A 153 -3.66 5.80 8.30
C LEU A 153 -3.04 6.43 7.05
N ARG A 154 -2.61 7.66 7.17
CA ARG A 154 -1.96 8.39 6.07
C ARG A 154 -0.48 8.05 6.04
N LEU A 155 0.00 7.63 4.87
CA LEU A 155 1.39 7.33 4.62
C LEU A 155 1.90 8.17 3.45
N TRP A 156 3.07 8.76 3.61
CA TRP A 156 3.75 9.41 2.50
C TRP A 156 4.25 8.36 1.51
N VAL A 157 4.19 8.70 0.24
CA VAL A 157 4.65 7.85 -0.86
C VAL A 157 5.84 8.51 -1.52
N ASP A 158 6.93 7.77 -1.59
CA ASP A 158 8.16 8.18 -2.26
C ASP A 158 8.41 7.34 -3.50
N MET A 159 8.87 7.97 -4.54
CA MET A 159 9.53 7.32 -5.66
C MET A 159 11.03 7.31 -5.39
N VAL A 160 11.64 6.13 -5.43
CA VAL A 160 13.03 5.88 -5.06
C VAL A 160 13.78 5.28 -6.23
N TRP A 161 15.05 5.66 -6.40
CA TRP A 161 15.97 5.09 -7.38
C TRP A 161 17.41 5.04 -6.85
N SER A 162 18.24 4.19 -7.47
CA SER A 162 19.64 4.06 -7.07
C SER A 162 20.46 5.29 -7.50
N ARG A 163 21.36 5.74 -6.63
CA ARG A 163 22.41 6.72 -6.96
C ARG A 163 23.63 6.08 -7.60
N GLU A 164 23.80 4.78 -7.43
CA GLU A 164 24.95 4.04 -7.89
C GLU A 164 24.84 3.60 -9.36
N ARG A 165 23.63 3.65 -9.91
CA ARG A 165 23.36 3.25 -11.29
C ARG A 165 22.75 4.40 -12.08
N PRO A 166 23.25 4.65 -13.31
CA PRO A 166 22.63 5.66 -14.18
C PRO A 166 21.24 5.21 -14.62
N LEU A 167 20.28 6.10 -14.52
CA LEU A 167 18.93 5.88 -15.04
C LEU A 167 18.90 6.02 -16.56
N GLY A 168 18.15 5.16 -17.23
CA GLY A 168 17.80 5.32 -18.63
C GLY A 168 16.93 6.57 -18.87
N LEU A 169 16.89 7.06 -20.12
CA LEU A 169 16.15 8.28 -20.49
C LEU A 169 14.66 8.20 -20.15
N GLY A 170 14.04 7.03 -20.31
CA GLY A 170 12.63 6.80 -19.96
C GLY A 170 12.37 6.99 -18.45
N ALA A 171 13.23 6.43 -17.60
CA ALA A 171 13.11 6.57 -16.15
C ALA A 171 13.35 8.03 -15.71
N GLN A 172 14.37 8.71 -16.26
CA GLN A 172 14.61 10.12 -15.99
C GLN A 172 13.40 10.98 -16.36
N ARG A 173 12.82 10.72 -17.56
CA ARG A 173 11.65 11.44 -18.03
C ARG A 173 10.41 11.16 -17.15
N TYR A 174 10.23 9.91 -16.70
CA TYR A 174 9.16 9.55 -15.78
C TYR A 174 9.27 10.34 -14.47
N ILE A 175 10.45 10.41 -13.87
CA ILE A 175 10.72 11.23 -12.68
C ILE A 175 10.33 12.69 -12.91
N ALA A 176 10.77 13.27 -14.06
CA ALA A 176 10.46 14.65 -14.40
C ALA A 176 8.95 14.90 -14.56
N LEU A 177 8.23 13.95 -15.15
CA LEU A 177 6.77 14.03 -15.28
C LEU A 177 6.09 13.97 -13.93
N MET A 178 6.53 13.07 -13.04
CA MET A 178 5.95 12.93 -11.70
C MET A 178 6.17 14.16 -10.81
N ARG A 179 7.24 14.93 -11.04
CA ARG A 179 7.44 16.24 -10.38
C ARG A 179 6.37 17.27 -10.72
N GLN A 180 5.78 17.15 -11.90
CA GLN A 180 4.73 18.07 -12.37
C GLN A 180 3.33 17.67 -11.89
N VAL A 181 3.15 16.41 -11.52
CA VAL A 181 1.92 15.95 -10.90
C VAL A 181 1.89 16.51 -9.48
N ARG A 182 1.10 17.57 -9.25
CA ARG A 182 0.87 18.06 -7.89
C ARG A 182 0.26 16.91 -7.09
N PRO A 183 0.78 16.61 -5.89
CA PRO A 183 0.05 15.72 -4.99
C PRO A 183 -1.34 16.32 -4.83
N ASN A 184 -2.37 15.53 -5.10
CA ASN A 184 -3.74 15.96 -4.86
C ASN A 184 -3.83 16.33 -3.37
N PRO A 185 -4.07 17.60 -2.99
CA PRO A 185 -4.26 17.93 -1.60
C PRO A 185 -5.57 17.25 -1.20
N ALA A 186 -5.44 16.15 -0.46
CA ALA A 186 -6.49 15.45 0.27
C ALA A 186 -7.89 15.56 -0.39
N GLY A 187 -8.38 14.47 -0.89
CA GLY A 187 -9.83 14.33 -0.95
C GLY A 187 -10.36 14.45 0.48
N ASP A 188 -11.13 15.49 0.71
CA ASP A 188 -11.99 15.63 1.88
C ASP A 188 -12.94 14.44 1.98
#